data_78678c8f03711e286dbe60fb41158ddd
#
_entry.id   78678c8f03711e286dbe60fb41158ddd
#
_cell.length_a   1.000
_cell.length_b   1.000
_cell.length_c   1.000
_cell.angle_alpha   90.00
_cell.angle_beta   90.00
_cell.angle_gamma   90.00
#
_symmetry.space_group_name_H-M   'P 1'
#
loop_
_entity.id
_entity.type
_entity.pdbx_description
1 polymer ?
#
loop_
_entity_poly.entity_id
_entity_poly.type
_entity_poly.pdbx_seq_one_letter_code
_entity_poly.pdbx_strand_id
1 'polypeptide(L)' 'MWVNTAALSDIATKVVNIEEAKRLTQLEKENARLKKLLAEAELEKAMLKELAEGNF' A
#
# COMPACT_ATOMS: atom_id res chain seq x y z
N MET A 1 4.86 10.69 -40.49
CA MET A 1 5.79 11.18 -39.49
C MET A 1 5.11 11.55 -38.21
N TRP A 2 4.07 12.33 -38.29
CA TRP A 2 3.29 12.60 -37.09
C TRP A 2 2.63 11.34 -36.51
N VAL A 3 2.41 10.33 -37.35
CA VAL A 3 1.89 9.03 -36.92
C VAL A 3 2.86 8.35 -35.97
N ASN A 4 4.16 8.44 -36.25
CA ASN A 4 5.18 7.86 -35.37
C ASN A 4 5.22 8.57 -34.04
N THR A 5 4.99 9.87 -34.03
CA THR A 5 4.95 10.64 -32.79
C THR A 5 3.78 10.16 -31.92
N ALA A 6 2.64 9.92 -32.53
CA ALA A 6 1.48 9.41 -31.80
C ALA A 6 1.73 8.03 -31.22
N ALA A 7 2.40 7.16 -31.98
CA ALA A 7 2.74 5.82 -31.50
C ALA A 7 3.72 5.88 -30.33
N LEU A 8 4.71 6.73 -30.39
CA LEU A 8 5.67 6.91 -29.30
C LEU A 8 5.00 7.46 -28.05
N SER A 9 4.09 8.40 -28.21
CA SER A 9 3.33 8.95 -27.10
C SER A 9 2.48 7.88 -26.44
N ASP A 10 1.86 7.01 -27.22
CA ASP A 10 1.04 5.92 -26.70
C ASP A 10 1.88 4.91 -25.93
N ILE A 11 3.05 4.57 -26.44
CA ILE A 11 3.97 3.65 -25.75
C ILE A 11 4.43 4.26 -24.44
N ALA A 12 4.79 5.52 -24.42
CA ALA A 12 5.20 6.21 -23.21
C ALA A 12 4.09 6.22 -22.18
N THR A 13 2.85 6.46 -22.61
CA THR A 13 1.70 6.44 -21.72
C THR A 13 1.50 5.06 -21.11
N LYS A 14 1.67 3.99 -21.88
CA LYS A 14 1.53 2.63 -21.38
C LYS A 14 2.61 2.31 -20.36
N VAL A 15 3.83 2.73 -20.59
CA VAL A 15 4.93 2.51 -19.64
C VAL A 15 4.65 3.23 -18.32
N VAL A 16 4.18 4.47 -18.39
CA VAL A 16 3.83 5.24 -17.20
C VAL A 16 2.69 4.56 -16.44
N ASN A 17 1.69 4.05 -17.15
CA ASN A 17 0.57 3.37 -16.52
C ASN A 17 1.00 2.09 -15.81
N ILE A 18 1.94 1.35 -16.40
CA ILE A 18 2.47 0.13 -15.78
C ILE A 18 3.22 0.48 -14.50
N GLU A 19 4.01 1.54 -14.53
CA GLU A 19 4.75 1.99 -13.35
C GLU A 19 3.80 2.43 -12.24
N GLU A 20 2.76 3.17 -12.59
CA GLU A 20 1.76 3.60 -11.64
C GLU A 20 1.00 2.43 -11.05
N ALA A 21 0.66 1.44 -11.88
CA ALA A 21 -0.02 0.24 -11.41
C ALA A 21 0.84 -0.55 -10.43
N LYS A 22 2.14 -0.67 -10.70
CA LYS A 22 3.07 -1.34 -9.79
C LYS A 22 3.15 -0.59 -8.47
N ARG A 23 3.21 0.72 -8.54
CA ARG A 23 3.30 1.57 -7.35
C ARG A 23 2.04 1.45 -6.51
N LEU A 24 0.87 1.45 -7.14
CA LEU A 24 -0.40 1.27 -6.45
C LEU A 24 -0.47 -0.08 -5.75
N THR A 25 -0.06 -1.14 -6.44
CA THR A 25 -0.05 -2.48 -5.87
C THR A 25 0.86 -2.53 -4.64
N GLN A 26 2.03 -1.91 -4.74
CA GLN A 26 2.97 -1.86 -3.63
C GLN A 26 2.42 -1.06 -2.46
N LEU A 27 1.80 0.07 -2.74
CA LEU A 27 1.18 0.89 -1.70
C LEU A 27 0.04 0.14 -1.01
N GLU A 28 -0.75 -0.61 -1.77
CA GLU A 28 -1.83 -1.41 -1.20
C GLU A 28 -1.28 -2.48 -0.25
N LYS A 29 -0.19 -3.13 -0.63
CA LYS A 29 0.46 -4.14 0.21
C LYS A 29 1.01 -3.51 1.48
N GLU A 30 1.68 -2.38 1.35
CA GLU A 30 2.23 -1.69 2.51
C GLU A 30 1.12 -1.20 3.43
N ASN A 31 0.04 -0.70 2.84
CA ASN A 31 -1.10 -0.23 3.61
C ASN A 31 -1.72 -1.37 4.41
N ALA A 32 -1.92 -2.52 3.78
CA ALA A 32 -2.45 -3.69 4.46
C ALA A 32 -1.52 -4.16 5.58
N ARG A 33 -0.22 -4.14 5.34
CA ARG A 33 0.77 -4.51 6.35
C ARG A 33 0.75 -3.56 7.54
N LEU A 34 0.69 -2.26 7.27
CA LEU A 34 0.64 -1.25 8.32
C LEU A 34 -0.64 -1.37 9.15
N LYS A 35 -1.76 -1.64 8.51
CA LYS A 35 -3.02 -1.86 9.22
C LYS A 35 -2.92 -3.07 10.14
N LYS A 36 -2.30 -4.14 9.67
CA LYS A 36 -2.12 -5.33 10.47
C LYS A 36 -1.22 -5.06 11.67
N LEU A 37 -0.12 -4.37 11.46
CA LEU A 37 0.79 -4.01 12.53
C LEU A 37 0.12 -3.12 13.57
N LEU A 38 -0.69 -2.17 13.11
CA LEU A 38 -1.43 -1.30 14.00
C LEU A 38 -2.44 -2.09 14.83
N ALA A 39 -3.15 -3.01 14.20
CA ALA A 39 -4.12 -3.85 14.90
C ALA A 39 -3.43 -4.72 15.95
N GLU A 40 -2.27 -5.29 15.63
CA GLU A 40 -1.50 -6.10 16.57
C GLU A 40 -1.00 -5.26 17.75
N ALA A 41 -0.51 -4.05 17.47
CA ALA A 41 -0.05 -3.14 18.51
C ALA A 41 -1.19 -2.73 19.44
N GLU A 42 -2.36 -2.46 18.88
CA GLU A 42 -3.52 -2.10 19.69
C GLU A 42 -3.98 -3.27 20.57
N LEU A 43 -3.93 -4.47 20.03
CA LEU A 43 -4.29 -5.66 20.77
C LEU A 43 -3.31 -5.89 21.93
N GLU A 44 -2.01 -5.78 21.69
CA GLU A 44 -1.00 -5.91 22.73
C GLU A 44 -1.16 -4.85 23.81
N LYS A 45 -1.45 -3.63 23.39
CA LYS A 45 -1.68 -2.54 24.33
C LYS A 45 -2.89 -2.83 25.20
N ALA A 46 -3.96 -3.34 24.63
CA ALA A 46 -5.16 -3.69 25.40
C ALA A 46 -4.87 -4.81 26.39
N MET A 47 -4.10 -5.81 25.98
CA MET A 47 -3.73 -6.91 26.85
C MET A 47 -2.88 -6.43 28.01
N LEU A 48 -1.91 -5.58 27.76
CA LEU A 48 -1.06 -5.01 28.80
C LEU A 48 -1.87 -4.17 29.77
N LYS A 49 -2.83 -3.44 29.26
CA LYS A 49 -3.70 -2.62 30.09
C LYS A 49 -4.54 -3.49 31.03
N GLU A 50 -5.10 -4.57 30.53
CA GLU A 50 -5.87 -5.51 31.33
C GLU A 50 -5.03 -6.15 32.41
N LEU A 51 -3.81 -6.53 32.09
CA LEU A 51 -2.89 -7.09 33.07
C LEU A 51 -2.55 -6.08 34.16
N ALA A 52 -2.30 -4.83 33.75
CA ALA A 52 -1.97 -3.77 34.69
C ALA A 52 -3.13 -3.44 35.61
N GLU A 53 -4.36 -3.54 35.11
CA GLU A 53 -5.57 -3.28 35.91
C GLU A 53 -6.01 -4.49 36.72
N GLY A 54 -5.43 -5.65 36.44
CA GLY A 54 -5.79 -6.85 37.16
C GLY A 54 -7.12 -7.45 36.74
N ASN A 55 -7.59 -7.14 35.55
CA ASN A 55 -8.85 -7.64 35.01
C ASN A 55 -8.61 -8.92 34.19
N PHE A 56 -8.44 -10.02 34.85
CA PHE A 56 -8.33 -11.31 34.17
C PHE A 56 -8.87 -12.47 35.00
#